data_593fd25e300d78c92e7dc44bef864059
#
_entry.id   593fd25e300d78c92e7dc44bef864059
#
_cell.length_a   1.000
_cell.length_b   1.000
_cell.length_c   1.000
_cell.angle_alpha   90.00
_cell.angle_beta   90.00
_cell.angle_gamma   90.00
#
_symmetry.space_group_name_H-M   'P 1'
#
loop_
_entity.id
_entity.type
_entity.pdbx_description
1 polymer ?
#
loop_
_entity_poly.entity_id
_entity_poly.type
_entity_poly.pdbx_seq_one_letter_code
_entity_poly.pdbx_strand_id
1 'polypeptide(L)'
;ILVKPDFVYAGDKSFGDLVTEKMASYGDEWSGVNLKDSQDGIFNADKAKTEFNKAKEALQAQGVQFPIHLDLPVDQAAKPTVARAQSLKQSVEKTLGKENVVVDVNQMSQDDLLNSTLYASNAAAEDWDINISVAWAPDYEDPSTFLDIFKTTASENTKTYMGFDDPNNAAAAQVGLKDFDALVENAAKETSDLNVRYERYAEAQAWLEDSSLFMPLMVNKGAAPMVARLTPFSGAY
;
A
#
# COMPACT_ATOMS: atom_id res chain seq x y z
N ILE A 1 4.83 1.94 6.57
CA ILE A 1 5.16 0.66 5.95
C ILE A 1 4.02 -0.33 6.11
N LEU A 2 3.89 -1.28 5.20
CA LEU A 2 2.79 -2.26 5.17
C LEU A 2 2.88 -3.20 6.38
N VAL A 3 4.05 -3.77 6.61
CA VAL A 3 4.34 -4.56 7.82
C VAL A 3 4.64 -3.62 8.97
N LYS A 4 3.96 -3.79 10.11
CA LYS A 4 4.19 -2.96 11.29
C LYS A 4 5.68 -2.94 11.67
N PRO A 5 6.28 -1.76 12.00
CA PRO A 5 7.72 -1.64 12.23
C PRO A 5 8.30 -2.58 13.29
N ASP A 6 7.53 -2.87 14.33
CA ASP A 6 7.90 -3.74 15.45
C ASP A 6 7.25 -5.14 15.37
N PHE A 7 6.85 -5.57 14.17
CA PHE A 7 6.16 -6.85 13.96
C PHE A 7 7.08 -8.05 14.17
N VAL A 8 8.29 -7.98 13.62
CA VAL A 8 9.37 -8.96 13.81
C VAL A 8 10.72 -8.25 13.95
N TYR A 9 11.71 -8.99 14.44
CA TYR A 9 13.08 -8.51 14.67
C TYR A 9 14.11 -9.45 14.06
N ALA A 10 15.18 -8.89 13.47
CA ALA A 10 16.39 -9.59 13.11
C ALA A 10 17.51 -9.13 14.08
N GLY A 11 17.85 -9.97 15.04
CA GLY A 11 18.71 -9.59 16.15
C GLY A 11 18.08 -8.46 16.97
N ASP A 12 18.76 -7.31 17.06
CA ASP A 12 18.32 -6.11 17.75
C ASP A 12 17.57 -5.11 16.85
N LYS A 13 17.53 -5.37 15.54
CA LYS A 13 16.87 -4.50 14.57
C LYS A 13 15.40 -4.87 14.38
N SER A 14 14.51 -3.91 14.52
CA SER A 14 13.11 -4.08 14.15
C SER A 14 12.95 -4.19 12.63
N PHE A 15 11.85 -4.72 12.17
CA PHE A 15 11.53 -4.78 10.73
C PHE A 15 11.54 -3.38 10.10
N GLY A 16 11.05 -2.35 10.81
CA GLY A 16 11.10 -0.97 10.36
C GLY A 16 12.53 -0.43 10.22
N ASP A 17 13.46 -0.83 11.10
CA ASP A 17 14.88 -0.49 10.96
C ASP A 17 15.48 -1.10 9.68
N LEU A 18 15.17 -2.40 9.43
CA LEU A 18 15.64 -3.11 8.24
C LEU A 18 15.11 -2.47 6.95
N VAL A 19 13.82 -2.15 6.89
CA VAL A 19 13.22 -1.48 5.72
C VAL A 19 13.86 -0.11 5.51
N THR A 20 14.06 0.68 6.57
CA THR A 20 14.72 2.00 6.48
C THR A 20 16.13 1.90 5.90
N GLU A 21 16.90 0.89 6.32
CA GLU A 21 18.25 0.64 5.78
C GLU A 21 18.21 0.27 4.29
N LYS A 22 17.24 -0.56 3.88
CA LYS A 22 17.08 -0.94 2.46
C LYS A 22 16.62 0.25 1.61
N MET A 23 15.68 1.04 2.09
CA MET A 23 15.19 2.26 1.41
C MET A 23 16.33 3.24 1.11
N ALA A 24 17.30 3.39 2.01
CA ALA A 24 18.44 4.26 1.83
C ALA A 24 19.29 3.92 0.58
N SER A 25 19.16 2.71 0.04
CA SER A 25 19.87 2.28 -1.17
C SER A 25 19.18 2.69 -2.49
N TYR A 26 17.93 3.13 -2.44
CA TYR A 26 17.16 3.46 -3.66
C TYR A 26 17.45 4.89 -4.18
N GLY A 27 17.82 5.81 -3.29
CA GLY A 27 18.21 7.16 -3.72
C GLY A 27 18.09 8.22 -2.64
N ASP A 28 18.48 9.45 -3.01
CA ASP A 28 18.45 10.61 -2.11
C ASP A 28 17.02 11.01 -1.70
N GLU A 29 16.02 10.61 -2.48
CA GLU A 29 14.60 10.82 -2.19
C GLU A 29 14.19 10.16 -0.86
N TRP A 30 14.83 9.06 -0.49
CA TRP A 30 14.59 8.37 0.78
C TRP A 30 15.50 8.81 1.91
N SER A 31 16.42 9.76 1.67
CA SER A 31 17.31 10.28 2.67
C SER A 31 16.54 11.03 3.79
N GLY A 32 16.79 10.65 5.03
CA GLY A 32 16.16 11.24 6.22
C GLY A 32 14.74 10.73 6.50
N VAL A 33 14.23 9.78 5.74
CA VAL A 33 12.96 9.07 6.05
C VAL A 33 13.21 8.09 7.19
N ASN A 34 12.36 8.11 8.21
CA ASN A 34 12.38 7.17 9.32
C ASN A 34 11.09 6.36 9.34
N LEU A 35 11.13 5.17 8.76
CA LEU A 35 9.99 4.26 8.69
C LEU A 35 9.69 3.51 10.00
N LYS A 36 10.58 3.61 10.98
CA LYS A 36 10.39 3.04 12.32
C LYS A 36 9.33 3.81 13.11
N ASP A 37 9.37 5.12 13.02
CA ASP A 37 8.34 6.01 13.57
C ASP A 37 7.35 6.32 12.45
N SER A 38 6.28 5.54 12.37
CA SER A 38 5.26 5.66 11.31
C SER A 38 4.37 6.92 11.42
N GLN A 39 4.71 7.87 12.28
CA GLN A 39 4.04 9.17 12.37
C GLN A 39 4.76 10.20 11.50
N ASP A 40 4.16 10.52 10.37
CA ASP A 40 4.61 11.53 9.40
C ASP A 40 6.01 11.31 8.78
N GLY A 41 6.66 10.17 9.04
CA GLY A 41 8.00 9.87 8.55
C GLY A 41 8.13 9.87 7.02
N ILE A 42 7.04 9.62 6.30
CA ILE A 42 7.00 9.57 4.83
C ILE A 42 6.49 10.89 4.23
N PHE A 43 5.75 11.71 4.98
CA PHE A 43 5.19 12.95 4.44
C PHE A 43 6.25 14.03 4.26
N ASN A 44 6.50 14.43 3.01
CA ASN A 44 7.38 15.55 2.66
C ASN A 44 6.82 16.32 1.47
N ALA A 45 6.14 17.43 1.76
CA ALA A 45 5.47 18.26 0.74
C ALA A 45 6.43 18.84 -0.30
N ASP A 46 7.64 19.21 0.10
CA ASP A 46 8.61 19.85 -0.81
C ASP A 46 9.24 18.79 -1.75
N LYS A 47 9.55 17.60 -1.22
CA LYS A 47 9.95 16.46 -2.06
C LYS A 47 8.84 16.08 -3.03
N ALA A 48 7.60 15.93 -2.56
CA ALA A 48 6.46 15.60 -3.41
C ALA A 48 6.31 16.58 -4.59
N LYS A 49 6.46 17.89 -4.34
CA LYS A 49 6.44 18.91 -5.41
C LYS A 49 7.60 18.73 -6.38
N THR A 50 8.79 18.45 -5.87
CA THR A 50 9.99 18.28 -6.68
C THR A 50 9.83 17.09 -7.62
N GLU A 51 9.42 15.94 -7.11
CA GLU A 51 9.21 14.72 -7.91
C GLU A 51 8.04 14.88 -8.87
N PHE A 52 6.94 15.49 -8.41
CA PHE A 52 5.81 15.79 -9.29
C PHE A 52 6.22 16.69 -10.48
N ASN A 53 7.04 17.72 -10.24
CA ASN A 53 7.49 18.60 -11.33
C ASN A 53 8.34 17.87 -12.37
N LYS A 54 9.21 16.96 -11.93
CA LYS A 54 9.96 16.09 -12.84
C LYS A 54 9.03 15.20 -13.66
N ALA A 55 8.08 14.53 -13.00
CA ALA A 55 7.08 13.69 -13.66
C ALA A 55 6.20 14.49 -14.62
N LYS A 56 5.80 15.70 -14.25
CA LYS A 56 4.94 16.58 -15.06
C LYS A 56 5.56 16.88 -16.43
N GLU A 57 6.86 17.17 -16.48
CA GLU A 57 7.56 17.43 -17.75
C GLU A 57 7.49 16.19 -18.66
N ALA A 58 7.74 15.01 -18.12
CA ALA A 58 7.68 13.76 -18.86
C ALA A 58 6.26 13.43 -19.34
N LEU A 59 5.23 13.65 -18.49
CA LEU A 59 3.83 13.43 -18.82
C LEU A 59 3.34 14.41 -19.90
N GLN A 60 3.73 15.68 -19.81
CA GLN A 60 3.43 16.68 -20.86
C GLN A 60 4.04 16.30 -22.20
N ALA A 61 5.28 15.78 -22.21
CA ALA A 61 5.91 15.31 -23.42
C ALA A 61 5.18 14.10 -24.05
N GLN A 62 4.43 13.34 -23.25
CA GLN A 62 3.55 12.25 -23.69
C GLN A 62 2.12 12.72 -24.04
N GLY A 63 1.83 14.01 -23.92
CA GLY A 63 0.54 14.59 -24.28
C GLY A 63 -0.53 14.51 -23.18
N VAL A 64 -0.13 14.18 -21.95
CA VAL A 64 -1.06 14.17 -20.80
C VAL A 64 -1.57 15.59 -20.51
N GLN A 65 -2.88 15.71 -20.38
CA GLN A 65 -3.54 16.97 -20.04
C GLN A 65 -3.62 17.16 -18.52
N PHE A 66 -3.57 18.42 -18.09
CA PHE A 66 -3.69 18.79 -16.68
C PHE A 66 -4.94 19.66 -16.44
N PRO A 67 -5.59 19.56 -15.28
CA PRO A 67 -5.23 18.68 -14.15
C PRO A 67 -5.44 17.19 -14.47
N ILE A 68 -4.64 16.33 -13.83
CA ILE A 68 -4.91 14.89 -13.77
C ILE A 68 -6.02 14.68 -12.75
N HIS A 69 -7.07 13.95 -13.13
CA HIS A 69 -8.15 13.54 -12.25
C HIS A 69 -7.88 12.14 -11.71
N LEU A 70 -8.02 11.96 -10.39
CA LEU A 70 -7.83 10.68 -9.71
C LEU A 70 -9.12 10.29 -9.00
N ASP A 71 -9.78 9.24 -9.49
CA ASP A 71 -11.02 8.72 -8.93
C ASP A 71 -10.77 7.94 -7.64
N LEU A 72 -11.46 8.33 -6.57
CA LEU A 72 -11.39 7.75 -5.24
C LEU A 72 -12.79 7.36 -4.77
N PRO A 73 -13.25 6.14 -5.09
CA PRO A 73 -14.56 5.67 -4.67
C PRO A 73 -14.59 5.33 -3.17
N VAL A 74 -15.70 5.67 -2.50
CA VAL A 74 -15.90 5.37 -1.09
C VAL A 74 -17.37 5.04 -0.79
N ASP A 75 -17.60 4.14 0.15
CA ASP A 75 -18.94 3.91 0.70
C ASP A 75 -19.45 5.17 1.43
N GLN A 76 -20.53 5.74 0.95
CA GLN A 76 -21.16 6.95 1.52
C GLN A 76 -21.64 6.75 2.97
N ALA A 77 -21.91 5.51 3.39
CA ALA A 77 -22.32 5.18 4.74
C ALA A 77 -21.13 5.08 5.70
N ALA A 78 -19.93 4.82 5.21
CA ALA A 78 -18.70 4.67 6.00
C ALA A 78 -18.08 6.05 6.32
N LYS A 79 -18.72 6.83 7.20
CA LYS A 79 -18.31 8.22 7.51
C LYS A 79 -16.81 8.39 7.85
N PRO A 80 -16.16 7.50 8.63
CA PRO A 80 -14.71 7.62 8.86
C PRO A 80 -13.88 7.48 7.58
N THR A 81 -14.28 6.61 6.64
CA THR A 81 -13.61 6.44 5.35
C THR A 81 -13.80 7.65 4.46
N VAL A 82 -15.02 8.19 4.40
CA VAL A 82 -15.30 9.46 3.69
C VAL A 82 -14.42 10.59 4.23
N ALA A 83 -14.31 10.73 5.56
CA ALA A 83 -13.48 11.76 6.17
C ALA A 83 -11.99 11.59 5.81
N ARG A 84 -11.47 10.34 5.77
CA ARG A 84 -10.11 10.04 5.33
C ARG A 84 -9.87 10.40 3.87
N ALA A 85 -10.82 10.04 3.00
CA ALA A 85 -10.77 10.40 1.57
C ALA A 85 -10.70 11.92 1.37
N GLN A 86 -11.52 12.67 2.10
CA GLN A 86 -11.51 14.13 2.05
C GLN A 86 -10.19 14.73 2.57
N SER A 87 -9.60 14.13 3.62
CA SER A 87 -8.29 14.53 4.13
C SER A 87 -7.18 14.27 3.11
N LEU A 88 -7.18 13.10 2.47
CA LEU A 88 -6.23 12.77 1.40
C LEU A 88 -6.36 13.75 0.23
N LYS A 89 -7.58 13.97 -0.26
CA LYS A 89 -7.88 14.98 -1.29
C LYS A 89 -7.27 16.34 -0.93
N GLN A 90 -7.56 16.84 0.26
CA GLN A 90 -7.05 18.13 0.72
C GLN A 90 -5.53 18.18 0.78
N SER A 91 -4.89 17.11 1.24
CA SER A 91 -3.43 16.99 1.31
C SER A 91 -2.79 17.03 -0.07
N VAL A 92 -3.29 16.22 -1.01
CA VAL A 92 -2.79 16.14 -2.39
C VAL A 92 -2.97 17.48 -3.10
N GLU A 93 -4.20 18.00 -3.14
CA GLU A 93 -4.54 19.24 -3.86
C GLU A 93 -3.85 20.47 -3.26
N LYS A 94 -3.65 20.53 -1.95
CA LYS A 94 -2.88 21.61 -1.30
C LYS A 94 -1.39 21.51 -1.63
N THR A 95 -0.86 20.30 -1.69
CA THR A 95 0.58 20.09 -1.93
C THR A 95 0.94 20.29 -3.40
N LEU A 96 0.19 19.71 -4.32
CA LEU A 96 0.53 19.69 -5.74
C LEU A 96 -0.15 20.80 -6.55
N GLY A 97 -1.22 21.40 -6.03
CA GLY A 97 -2.05 22.38 -6.71
C GLY A 97 -3.18 21.74 -7.53
N LYS A 98 -4.37 22.31 -7.45
CA LYS A 98 -5.55 21.81 -8.19
C LYS A 98 -5.44 21.95 -9.71
N GLU A 99 -4.58 22.82 -10.16
CA GLU A 99 -4.24 22.97 -11.57
C GLU A 99 -3.38 21.80 -12.10
N ASN A 100 -2.88 20.97 -11.21
CA ASN A 100 -2.06 19.82 -11.53
C ASN A 100 -2.77 18.49 -11.27
N VAL A 101 -3.36 18.36 -10.08
CA VAL A 101 -4.04 17.11 -9.65
C VAL A 101 -5.33 17.45 -8.93
N VAL A 102 -6.40 16.76 -9.28
CA VAL A 102 -7.70 16.81 -8.61
C VAL A 102 -8.02 15.39 -8.14
N VAL A 103 -8.38 15.22 -6.87
CA VAL A 103 -8.87 13.94 -6.35
C VAL A 103 -10.40 13.99 -6.31
N ASP A 104 -11.04 13.15 -7.09
CA ASP A 104 -12.49 13.06 -7.16
C ASP A 104 -13.00 12.00 -6.19
N VAL A 105 -13.55 12.44 -5.05
CA VAL A 105 -14.07 11.54 -4.01
C VAL A 105 -15.50 11.13 -4.39
N ASN A 106 -15.64 9.96 -4.96
CA ASN A 106 -16.89 9.42 -5.49
C ASN A 106 -17.63 8.64 -4.39
N GLN A 107 -18.62 9.27 -3.75
CA GLN A 107 -19.44 8.62 -2.72
C GLN A 107 -20.56 7.80 -3.39
N MET A 108 -20.60 6.51 -3.11
CA MET A 108 -21.54 5.57 -3.70
C MET A 108 -22.10 4.59 -2.65
N SER A 109 -22.99 3.70 -3.06
CA SER A 109 -23.44 2.61 -2.19
C SER A 109 -22.32 1.58 -1.98
N GLN A 110 -22.41 0.80 -0.90
CA GLN A 110 -21.44 -0.27 -0.67
C GLN A 110 -21.44 -1.31 -1.80
N ASP A 111 -22.60 -1.62 -2.35
CA ASP A 111 -22.73 -2.58 -3.44
C ASP A 111 -22.05 -2.06 -4.72
N ASP A 112 -22.25 -0.79 -5.07
CA ASP A 112 -21.59 -0.16 -6.21
C ASP A 112 -20.08 -0.11 -6.01
N LEU A 113 -19.61 0.26 -4.80
CA LEU A 113 -18.20 0.25 -4.46
C LEU A 113 -17.58 -1.14 -4.65
N LEU A 114 -18.21 -2.18 -4.14
CA LEU A 114 -17.71 -3.55 -4.26
C LEU A 114 -17.70 -4.03 -5.71
N ASN A 115 -18.72 -3.69 -6.50
CA ASN A 115 -18.81 -4.06 -7.90
C ASN A 115 -17.78 -3.33 -8.78
N SER A 116 -17.40 -2.11 -8.43
CA SER A 116 -16.37 -1.34 -9.14
C SER A 116 -14.94 -1.60 -8.64
N THR A 117 -14.77 -2.40 -7.59
CA THR A 117 -13.48 -2.75 -6.99
C THR A 117 -13.32 -4.27 -6.83
N LEU A 118 -13.59 -4.80 -5.64
CA LEU A 118 -13.33 -6.19 -5.24
C LEU A 118 -14.02 -7.25 -6.13
N TYR A 119 -15.25 -6.97 -6.57
CA TYR A 119 -16.05 -7.91 -7.38
C TYR A 119 -16.06 -7.55 -8.87
N ALA A 120 -15.23 -6.61 -9.29
CA ALA A 120 -15.05 -6.32 -10.70
C ALA A 120 -14.64 -7.61 -11.46
N SER A 121 -15.23 -7.83 -12.61
CA SER A 121 -15.04 -9.08 -13.37
C SER A 121 -13.61 -9.21 -13.95
N ASN A 122 -12.94 -8.08 -14.15
CA ASN A 122 -11.58 -7.96 -14.66
C ASN A 122 -11.06 -6.55 -14.36
N ALA A 123 -9.76 -6.30 -14.55
CA ALA A 123 -9.15 -5.00 -14.28
C ALA A 123 -9.77 -3.84 -15.10
N ALA A 124 -10.23 -4.10 -16.32
CA ALA A 124 -10.87 -3.08 -17.14
C ALA A 124 -12.28 -2.68 -16.64
N ALA A 125 -12.88 -3.47 -15.77
CA ALA A 125 -14.16 -3.18 -15.12
C ALA A 125 -13.97 -2.48 -13.75
N GLU A 126 -12.76 -2.34 -13.27
CA GLU A 126 -12.45 -1.56 -12.09
C GLU A 126 -12.50 -0.07 -12.43
N ASP A 127 -13.18 0.69 -11.58
CA ASP A 127 -13.43 2.12 -11.79
C ASP A 127 -12.87 2.93 -10.61
N TRP A 128 -11.54 2.95 -10.53
CA TRP A 128 -10.81 3.69 -9.50
C TRP A 128 -9.33 3.91 -9.89
N ASP A 129 -8.77 5.02 -9.44
CA ASP A 129 -7.34 5.31 -9.46
C ASP A 129 -6.72 5.15 -8.07
N ILE A 130 -7.49 5.46 -7.02
CA ILE A 130 -7.07 5.32 -5.63
C ILE A 130 -8.13 4.51 -4.86
N ASN A 131 -7.73 3.38 -4.28
CA ASN A 131 -8.60 2.58 -3.42
C ASN A 131 -8.10 2.60 -1.97
N ILE A 132 -8.88 3.22 -1.06
CA ILE A 132 -8.59 3.26 0.39
C ILE A 132 -9.54 2.37 1.21
N SER A 133 -10.36 1.60 0.54
CA SER A 133 -11.37 0.73 1.18
C SER A 133 -10.83 -0.68 1.45
N VAL A 134 -9.53 -0.88 1.28
CA VAL A 134 -8.83 -2.15 1.51
C VAL A 134 -8.08 -2.13 2.84
N ALA A 135 -7.99 -3.29 3.47
CA ALA A 135 -7.21 -3.53 4.67
C ALA A 135 -6.73 -4.98 4.73
N TRP A 136 -5.61 -5.20 5.36
CA TRP A 136 -5.07 -6.53 5.60
C TRP A 136 -4.65 -6.70 7.06
N ALA A 137 -4.79 -7.91 7.57
CA ALA A 137 -4.34 -8.30 8.90
C ALA A 137 -3.45 -9.57 8.77
N PRO A 138 -2.46 -9.74 9.64
CA PRO A 138 -1.60 -10.90 9.57
C PRO A 138 -2.35 -12.18 9.96
N ASP A 139 -2.13 -13.26 9.22
CA ASP A 139 -2.61 -14.59 9.56
C ASP A 139 -1.68 -15.28 10.57
N TYR A 140 -0.39 -14.92 10.55
CA TYR A 140 0.67 -15.46 11.40
C TYR A 140 1.84 -14.47 11.52
N GLU A 141 2.78 -14.74 12.43
CA GLU A 141 3.89 -13.83 12.74
C GLU A 141 5.07 -14.02 11.78
N ASP A 142 4.85 -13.68 10.50
CA ASP A 142 5.89 -13.65 9.46
C ASP A 142 5.55 -12.56 8.45
N PRO A 143 6.52 -11.78 7.94
CA PRO A 143 6.25 -10.71 6.96
C PRO A 143 5.60 -11.16 5.66
N SER A 144 5.76 -12.44 5.28
CA SER A 144 5.12 -13.01 4.10
C SER A 144 3.61 -12.82 4.08
N THR A 145 2.96 -12.88 5.25
CA THR A 145 1.49 -12.71 5.35
C THR A 145 1.00 -11.35 4.83
N PHE A 146 1.87 -10.33 4.80
CA PHE A 146 1.56 -9.01 4.24
C PHE A 146 2.03 -8.85 2.79
N LEU A 147 3.13 -9.50 2.40
CA LEU A 147 3.78 -9.24 1.14
C LEU A 147 3.36 -10.20 0.03
N ASP A 148 3.00 -11.44 0.37
CA ASP A 148 2.58 -12.44 -0.60
C ASP A 148 1.34 -12.04 -1.40
N ILE A 149 0.48 -11.20 -0.86
CA ILE A 149 -0.76 -10.75 -1.52
C ILE A 149 -0.51 -9.85 -2.74
N PHE A 150 0.68 -9.26 -2.85
CA PHE A 150 1.06 -8.37 -3.96
C PHE A 150 1.82 -9.09 -5.08
N LYS A 151 2.10 -10.39 -4.93
CA LYS A 151 2.76 -11.17 -5.98
C LYS A 151 1.86 -11.30 -7.22
N THR A 152 2.46 -11.35 -8.39
CA THR A 152 1.72 -11.61 -9.64
C THR A 152 0.98 -12.94 -9.62
N THR A 153 1.42 -13.88 -8.78
CA THR A 153 0.80 -15.19 -8.58
C THR A 153 -0.27 -15.22 -7.49
N ALA A 154 -0.52 -14.09 -6.82
CA ALA A 154 -1.52 -14.00 -5.75
C ALA A 154 -2.97 -13.95 -6.26
N SER A 155 -3.17 -14.20 -7.57
CA SER A 155 -4.50 -14.40 -8.18
C SER A 155 -5.42 -13.18 -7.98
N GLU A 156 -6.56 -13.39 -7.34
CA GLU A 156 -7.59 -12.37 -7.13
C GLU A 156 -7.08 -11.12 -6.37
N ASN A 157 -6.12 -11.30 -5.46
CA ASN A 157 -5.60 -10.16 -4.69
C ASN A 157 -4.80 -9.19 -5.56
N THR A 158 -3.95 -9.69 -6.46
CA THR A 158 -3.17 -8.82 -7.36
C THR A 158 -4.09 -8.02 -8.28
N LYS A 159 -5.12 -8.66 -8.83
CA LYS A 159 -6.14 -7.99 -9.62
C LYS A 159 -6.84 -6.89 -8.82
N THR A 160 -7.40 -7.26 -7.68
CA THR A 160 -8.22 -6.39 -6.84
C THR A 160 -7.47 -5.19 -6.26
N TYR A 161 -6.19 -5.39 -5.88
CA TYR A 161 -5.45 -4.34 -5.19
C TYR A 161 -4.52 -3.54 -6.10
N MET A 162 -4.22 -4.05 -7.28
CA MET A 162 -3.25 -3.44 -8.20
C MET A 162 -3.76 -3.28 -9.63
N GLY A 163 -4.96 -3.77 -9.95
CA GLY A 163 -5.54 -3.67 -11.28
C GLY A 163 -4.84 -4.51 -12.36
N PHE A 164 -4.19 -5.63 -11.99
CA PHE A 164 -3.49 -6.51 -12.94
C PHE A 164 -4.19 -7.87 -13.07
N ASP A 165 -4.93 -8.08 -14.15
CA ASP A 165 -5.59 -9.37 -14.45
C ASP A 165 -4.60 -10.50 -14.79
N ASP A 166 -3.45 -10.15 -15.37
CA ASP A 166 -2.48 -11.09 -15.92
C ASP A 166 -1.08 -10.71 -15.44
N PRO A 167 -0.31 -11.64 -14.85
CA PRO A 167 1.10 -11.42 -14.50
C PRO A 167 1.99 -11.06 -15.70
N ASN A 168 1.53 -11.34 -16.92
CA ASN A 168 2.18 -10.90 -18.15
C ASN A 168 1.61 -9.61 -18.73
N ASN A 169 0.70 -8.94 -18.03
CA ASN A 169 0.18 -7.63 -18.39
C ASN A 169 1.35 -6.66 -18.63
N ALA A 170 1.26 -5.88 -19.72
CA ALA A 170 2.31 -4.94 -20.10
C ALA A 170 2.56 -3.88 -19.00
N ALA A 171 1.50 -3.44 -18.31
CA ALA A 171 1.62 -2.49 -17.20
C ALA A 171 2.36 -3.11 -15.99
N ALA A 172 2.04 -4.35 -15.61
CA ALA A 172 2.77 -5.07 -14.55
C ALA A 172 4.25 -5.25 -14.89
N ALA A 173 4.56 -5.54 -16.16
CA ALA A 173 5.94 -5.63 -16.63
C ALA A 173 6.66 -4.27 -16.62
N GLN A 174 5.96 -3.20 -16.99
CA GLN A 174 6.51 -1.83 -17.01
C GLN A 174 6.86 -1.33 -15.61
N VAL A 175 6.07 -1.65 -14.60
CA VAL A 175 6.36 -1.30 -13.19
C VAL A 175 7.32 -2.27 -12.51
N GLY A 176 7.73 -3.35 -13.17
CA GLY A 176 8.71 -4.30 -12.63
C GLY A 176 8.14 -5.25 -11.57
N LEU A 177 6.84 -5.57 -11.60
CA LEU A 177 6.20 -6.38 -10.56
C LEU A 177 6.82 -7.79 -10.42
N LYS A 178 7.43 -8.34 -11.47
CA LYS A 178 8.18 -9.61 -11.39
C LYS A 178 9.47 -9.52 -10.58
N ASP A 179 10.06 -8.33 -10.45
CA ASP A 179 11.22 -8.13 -9.59
C ASP A 179 10.80 -8.23 -8.13
N PHE A 180 9.63 -7.69 -7.78
CA PHE A 180 9.02 -7.89 -6.47
C PHE A 180 8.73 -9.38 -6.20
N ASP A 181 8.16 -10.13 -7.14
CA ASP A 181 7.96 -11.57 -7.01
C ASP A 181 9.26 -12.29 -6.65
N ALA A 182 10.36 -11.96 -7.35
CA ALA A 182 11.66 -12.57 -7.12
C ALA A 182 12.20 -12.27 -5.71
N LEU A 183 12.01 -11.06 -5.20
CA LEU A 183 12.41 -10.67 -3.84
C LEU A 183 11.62 -11.46 -2.79
N VAL A 184 10.30 -11.53 -2.92
CA VAL A 184 9.44 -12.29 -1.99
C VAL A 184 9.76 -13.78 -2.03
N GLU A 185 9.95 -14.36 -3.22
CA GLU A 185 10.33 -15.78 -3.36
C GLU A 185 11.71 -16.07 -2.79
N ASN A 186 12.67 -15.16 -2.93
CA ASN A 186 13.99 -15.29 -2.32
C ASN A 186 13.91 -15.29 -0.80
N ALA A 187 13.07 -14.44 -0.22
CA ALA A 187 12.81 -14.42 1.21
C ALA A 187 12.12 -15.71 1.68
N ALA A 188 11.11 -16.19 0.94
CA ALA A 188 10.35 -17.40 1.26
C ALA A 188 11.22 -18.69 1.26
N LYS A 189 12.26 -18.75 0.42
CA LYS A 189 13.22 -19.87 0.37
C LYS A 189 14.12 -19.97 1.60
N GLU A 190 14.28 -18.87 2.35
CA GLU A 190 15.07 -18.91 3.59
C GLU A 190 14.23 -19.48 4.73
N THR A 191 14.59 -20.66 5.19
CA THR A 191 13.89 -21.39 6.25
C THR A 191 14.78 -21.74 7.44
N SER A 192 16.08 -21.50 7.33
CA SER A 192 17.08 -21.89 8.33
C SER A 192 17.48 -20.76 9.25
N ASP A 193 17.49 -19.52 8.76
CA ASP A 193 17.87 -18.32 9.51
C ASP A 193 16.78 -17.24 9.39
N LEU A 194 16.05 -17.04 10.48
CA LEU A 194 14.97 -16.04 10.53
C LEU A 194 15.49 -14.60 10.38
N ASN A 195 16.69 -14.28 10.81
CA ASN A 195 17.25 -12.93 10.63
C ASN A 195 17.46 -12.65 9.14
N VAL A 196 18.09 -13.58 8.44
CA VAL A 196 18.29 -13.47 6.97
C VAL A 196 16.96 -13.44 6.24
N ARG A 197 15.98 -14.24 6.68
CA ARG A 197 14.63 -14.23 6.11
C ARG A 197 13.97 -12.84 6.23
N TYR A 198 14.02 -12.24 7.41
CA TYR A 198 13.42 -10.94 7.66
C TYR A 198 14.13 -9.80 6.92
N GLU A 199 15.46 -9.86 6.80
CA GLU A 199 16.23 -8.92 5.98
C GLU A 199 15.82 -8.98 4.50
N ARG A 200 15.57 -10.16 3.96
CA ARG A 200 15.11 -10.34 2.58
C ARG A 200 13.67 -9.83 2.38
N TYR A 201 12.78 -10.09 3.35
CA TYR A 201 11.43 -9.50 3.29
C TYR A 201 11.45 -7.97 3.44
N ALA A 202 12.36 -7.43 4.23
CA ALA A 202 12.55 -5.98 4.31
C ALA A 202 13.00 -5.36 2.97
N GLU A 203 13.79 -6.09 2.19
CA GLU A 203 14.15 -5.69 0.83
C GLU A 203 12.94 -5.69 -0.11
N ALA A 204 12.08 -6.71 -0.04
CA ALA A 204 10.84 -6.75 -0.79
C ALA A 204 9.87 -5.61 -0.39
N GLN A 205 9.74 -5.33 0.91
CA GLN A 205 8.95 -4.20 1.41
C GLN A 205 9.52 -2.86 0.91
N ALA A 206 10.83 -2.69 0.93
CA ALA A 206 11.48 -1.47 0.45
C ALA A 206 11.21 -1.24 -1.05
N TRP A 207 11.25 -2.28 -1.85
CA TRP A 207 10.87 -2.22 -3.27
C TRP A 207 9.41 -1.77 -3.44
N LEU A 208 8.50 -2.33 -2.66
CA LEU A 208 7.07 -1.99 -2.73
C LEU A 208 6.81 -0.53 -2.35
N GLU A 209 7.50 -0.01 -1.34
CA GLU A 209 7.42 1.41 -0.95
C GLU A 209 7.98 2.34 -2.03
N ASP A 210 9.14 2.00 -2.60
CA ASP A 210 9.79 2.78 -3.65
C ASP A 210 8.96 2.82 -4.94
N SER A 211 8.35 1.69 -5.30
CA SER A 211 7.48 1.60 -6.49
C SER A 211 6.23 2.49 -6.41
N SER A 212 5.83 2.91 -5.21
CA SER A 212 4.60 3.67 -4.95
C SER A 212 3.29 2.99 -5.40
N LEU A 213 3.32 1.69 -5.68
CA LEU A 213 2.13 0.90 -6.03
C LEU A 213 1.18 0.74 -4.84
N PHE A 214 1.73 0.83 -3.64
CA PHE A 214 0.98 0.73 -2.39
C PHE A 214 1.47 1.80 -1.40
N MET A 215 0.53 2.56 -0.86
CA MET A 215 0.83 3.61 0.12
C MET A 215 0.19 3.27 1.47
N PRO A 216 0.97 2.89 2.50
CA PRO A 216 0.44 2.67 3.84
C PRO A 216 -0.14 3.96 4.42
N LEU A 217 -1.43 3.98 4.75
CA LEU A 217 -2.10 5.16 5.31
C LEU A 217 -2.12 5.15 6.82
N MET A 218 -2.40 4.00 7.42
CA MET A 218 -2.58 3.90 8.87
C MET A 218 -2.55 2.45 9.36
N VAL A 219 -2.18 2.28 10.62
CA VAL A 219 -2.35 1.03 11.36
C VAL A 219 -3.59 1.16 12.24
N ASN A 220 -4.54 0.24 12.09
CA ASN A 220 -5.65 0.13 13.04
C ASN A 220 -5.11 -0.38 14.38
N LYS A 221 -5.02 0.52 15.36
CA LYS A 221 -4.69 0.15 16.76
C LYS A 221 -5.97 -0.13 17.50
N GLY A 222 -6.13 -1.36 17.94
CA GLY A 222 -7.17 -1.74 18.87
C GLY A 222 -7.99 -2.92 18.37
N ALA A 223 -7.93 -4.02 19.12
CA ALA A 223 -8.97 -5.02 19.08
C ALA A 223 -10.28 -4.40 19.56
N ALA A 224 -11.38 -4.62 18.85
CA ALA A 224 -12.68 -4.30 19.39
C ALA A 224 -12.85 -5.04 20.74
N PRO A 225 -13.29 -4.39 21.80
CA PRO A 225 -13.50 -5.06 23.08
C PRO A 225 -14.52 -6.18 22.86
N MET A 226 -14.14 -7.40 23.19
CA MET A 226 -15.06 -8.53 23.16
C MET A 226 -15.92 -8.47 24.43
N VAL A 227 -17.19 -8.15 24.27
CA VAL A 227 -18.17 -8.24 25.36
C VAL A 227 -18.89 -9.58 25.23
N ALA A 228 -18.61 -10.49 26.11
CA ALA A 228 -19.29 -11.78 26.19
C ALA A 228 -20.13 -11.90 27.47
N ARG A 229 -21.31 -12.51 27.36
CA ARG A 229 -22.11 -12.90 28.53
C ARG A 229 -21.50 -14.08 29.27
N LEU A 230 -20.67 -14.84 28.61
CA LEU A 230 -19.98 -16.01 29.14
C LEU A 230 -18.50 -15.70 29.27
N THR A 231 -17.88 -16.16 30.33
CA THR A 231 -16.43 -16.15 30.44
C THR A 231 -15.86 -17.02 29.34
N PRO A 232 -14.93 -16.51 28.51
CA PRO A 232 -14.26 -17.31 27.50
C PRO A 232 -13.71 -18.58 28.15
N PHE A 233 -13.89 -19.71 27.48
CA PHE A 233 -13.44 -21.05 27.93
C PHE A 233 -14.19 -21.62 29.16
N SER A 234 -15.25 -20.97 29.65
CA SER A 234 -16.15 -21.55 30.66
C SER A 234 -17.28 -22.30 29.95
N GLY A 235 -17.44 -23.56 30.22
CA GLY A 235 -18.63 -24.31 29.82
C GLY A 235 -18.51 -25.27 28.65
N ALA A 236 -17.32 -25.69 28.31
CA ALA A 236 -17.11 -26.82 27.42
C ALA A 236 -16.84 -28.10 28.23
N TYR A 237 -17.83 -28.52 29.05
CA TYR A 237 -17.77 -29.85 29.69
C TYR A 237 -19.17 -30.45 29.71
#